data_63872f05d8ea683c9fac4ba01148590d
#
_entry.id   63872f05d8ea683c9fac4ba01148590d
#
_cell.length_a   1.000
_cell.length_b   1.000
_cell.length_c   1.000
_cell.angle_alpha   90.00
_cell.angle_beta   90.00
_cell.angle_gamma   90.00
#
_symmetry.space_group_name_H-M   'P 1'
#
loop_
_entity.id
_entity.type
_entity.pdbx_description
1 polymer ?
#
loop_
_entity_poly.entity_id
_entity_poly.type
_entity_poly.pdbx_seq_one_letter_code
_entity_poly.pdbx_strand_id
1 'polypeptide(L)'
;MQDHDGLIARYLAVWNETDAATRRDLIALTWVEEARYLDPMLSAEGTDGIDAMVQAVHERFPGHRFRRTGAADAHHDRLRFGWELAPEDGGPPEVRGVDFATVAPDGRLASVTGFFDAAQG
;
A
#
# COMPACT_ATOMS: atom_id res chain seq x y z
N MET A 1 -20.96 6.23 -5.71
CA MET A 1 -19.86 5.85 -6.61
C MET A 1 -18.56 5.79 -5.81
N GLN A 2 -17.84 4.71 -5.94
CA GLN A 2 -16.58 4.57 -5.22
C GLN A 2 -15.45 5.27 -5.98
N ASP A 3 -14.64 5.99 -5.23
CA ASP A 3 -13.47 6.66 -5.78
C ASP A 3 -12.24 5.77 -5.57
N HIS A 4 -12.05 4.82 -6.48
CA HIS A 4 -10.93 3.89 -6.38
C HIS A 4 -9.58 4.59 -6.54
N ASP A 5 -9.49 5.58 -7.39
CA ASP A 5 -8.24 6.32 -7.57
C ASP A 5 -7.87 7.11 -6.31
N GLY A 6 -8.86 7.73 -5.67
CA GLY A 6 -8.63 8.41 -4.41
C GLY A 6 -8.22 7.46 -3.30
N LEU A 7 -8.84 6.29 -3.24
CA LEU A 7 -8.47 5.28 -2.24
C LEU A 7 -7.04 4.78 -2.46
N ILE A 8 -6.65 4.51 -3.71
CA ILE A 8 -5.28 4.10 -4.03
C ILE A 8 -4.29 5.20 -3.65
N ALA A 9 -4.63 6.46 -3.94
CA ALA A 9 -3.77 7.59 -3.59
C ALA A 9 -3.55 7.67 -2.08
N ARG A 10 -4.60 7.49 -1.28
CA ARG A 10 -4.48 7.46 0.18
C ARG A 10 -3.65 6.27 0.66
N TYR A 11 -3.86 5.11 0.06
CA TYR A 11 -3.11 3.91 0.38
C TYR A 11 -1.60 4.12 0.15
N LEU A 12 -1.23 4.65 -1.00
CA LEU A 12 0.17 4.94 -1.29
C LEU A 12 0.72 6.05 -0.40
N ALA A 13 -0.12 7.02 -0.03
CA ALA A 13 0.29 8.06 0.91
C ALA A 13 0.68 7.49 2.27
N VAL A 14 -0.03 6.45 2.75
CA VAL A 14 0.36 5.75 3.99
C VAL A 14 1.76 5.18 3.85
N TRP A 15 2.03 4.48 2.75
CA TRP A 15 3.35 3.87 2.52
C TRP A 15 4.46 4.90 2.38
N ASN A 16 4.14 6.11 1.91
CA ASN A 16 5.15 7.14 1.67
C ASN A 16 5.31 8.12 2.82
N GLU A 17 4.44 8.07 3.83
CA GLU A 17 4.49 9.01 4.95
C GLU A 17 5.58 8.63 5.94
N THR A 18 6.52 9.54 6.18
CA THR A 18 7.64 9.30 7.10
C THR A 18 7.37 9.78 8.52
N ASP A 19 6.40 10.68 8.72
CA ASP A 19 6.01 11.12 10.06
C ASP A 19 5.02 10.13 10.67
N ALA A 20 5.40 9.53 11.80
CA ALA A 20 4.61 8.47 12.40
C ALA A 20 3.21 8.92 12.82
N ALA A 21 3.07 10.10 13.40
CA ALA A 21 1.76 10.60 13.83
C ALA A 21 0.83 10.85 12.64
N THR A 22 1.34 11.49 11.60
CA THR A 22 0.59 11.73 10.37
C THR A 22 0.21 10.42 9.70
N ARG A 23 1.14 9.47 9.67
CA ARG A 23 0.90 8.15 9.07
C ARG A 23 -0.23 7.42 9.78
N ARG A 24 -0.28 7.45 11.11
CA ARG A 24 -1.36 6.81 11.86
C ARG A 24 -2.72 7.42 11.53
N ASP A 25 -2.78 8.73 11.36
CA ASP A 25 -4.02 9.40 10.94
C ASP A 25 -4.45 8.94 9.54
N LEU A 26 -3.49 8.82 8.62
CA LEU A 26 -3.76 8.32 7.26
C LEU A 26 -4.23 6.87 7.28
N ILE A 27 -3.64 6.04 8.13
CA ILE A 27 -4.07 4.64 8.26
C ILE A 27 -5.53 4.58 8.70
N ALA A 28 -5.91 5.38 9.69
CA ALA A 28 -7.29 5.39 10.17
C ALA A 28 -8.29 5.82 9.09
N LEU A 29 -7.89 6.72 8.20
CA LEU A 29 -8.74 7.15 7.08
C LEU A 29 -8.82 6.12 5.95
N THR A 30 -7.82 5.27 5.82
CA THR A 30 -7.64 4.41 4.65
C THR A 30 -8.02 2.95 4.92
N TRP A 31 -7.77 2.46 6.12
CA TRP A 31 -7.94 1.06 6.49
C TRP A 31 -8.97 0.94 7.63
N VAL A 32 -9.71 -0.16 7.63
CA VAL A 32 -10.55 -0.47 8.79
C VAL A 32 -9.67 -0.91 9.97
N GLU A 33 -10.21 -0.84 11.18
CA GLU A 33 -9.44 -1.13 12.40
C GLU A 33 -8.82 -2.52 12.42
N GLU A 34 -9.54 -3.50 11.86
CA GLU A 34 -9.13 -4.90 11.87
C GLU A 34 -8.51 -5.33 10.54
N ALA A 35 -8.03 -4.39 9.74
CA ALA A 35 -7.49 -4.67 8.42
C ALA A 35 -6.28 -5.57 8.47
N ARG A 36 -6.08 -6.29 7.38
CA ARG A 36 -4.95 -7.21 7.23
C ARG A 36 -4.17 -6.89 5.97
N TYR A 37 -2.87 -7.05 6.08
CA TYR A 37 -1.95 -6.93 4.95
C TYR A 37 -1.07 -8.17 4.89
N LEU A 38 -0.85 -8.67 3.67
CA LEU A 38 0.03 -9.82 3.46
C LEU A 38 0.73 -9.67 2.11
N ASP A 39 2.05 -9.87 2.10
CA ASP A 39 2.80 -10.05 0.86
C ASP A 39 3.87 -11.11 1.08
N PRO A 40 4.72 -11.43 0.07
CA PRO A 40 5.70 -12.51 0.22
C PRO A 40 6.69 -12.34 1.36
N MET A 41 6.91 -11.11 1.83
CA MET A 41 7.93 -10.81 2.84
C MET A 41 7.34 -10.30 4.15
N LEU A 42 6.10 -9.76 4.13
CA LEU A 42 5.54 -9.01 5.24
C LEU A 42 4.11 -9.45 5.54
N SER A 43 3.72 -9.33 6.80
CA SER A 43 2.33 -9.44 7.20
C SER A 43 2.07 -8.46 8.34
N ALA A 44 0.85 -7.91 8.37
CA ALA A 44 0.47 -6.97 9.41
C ALA A 44 -1.03 -7.04 9.65
N GLU A 45 -1.45 -6.73 10.87
CA GLU A 45 -2.85 -6.72 11.23
C GLU A 45 -3.10 -5.52 12.14
N GLY A 46 -4.17 -4.78 11.84
CA GLY A 46 -4.56 -3.62 12.62
C GLY A 46 -3.67 -2.40 12.40
N THR A 47 -4.08 -1.29 12.99
CA THR A 47 -3.39 0.00 12.83
C THR A 47 -1.93 -0.07 13.28
N ASP A 48 -1.69 -0.62 14.45
CA ASP A 48 -0.32 -0.68 15.00
C ASP A 48 0.57 -1.57 14.14
N GLY A 49 0.05 -2.71 13.68
CA GLY A 49 0.82 -3.62 12.83
C GLY A 49 1.16 -3.00 11.49
N ILE A 50 0.19 -2.32 10.87
CA ILE A 50 0.41 -1.66 9.58
C ILE A 50 1.43 -0.53 9.73
N ASP A 51 1.32 0.28 10.78
CA ASP A 51 2.28 1.35 11.04
C ASP A 51 3.69 0.82 11.22
N ALA A 52 3.86 -0.22 12.04
CA ALA A 52 5.17 -0.83 12.27
C ALA A 52 5.75 -1.42 10.99
N MET A 53 4.92 -2.03 10.15
CA MET A 53 5.35 -2.57 8.86
C MET A 53 5.87 -1.49 7.94
N VAL A 54 5.13 -0.39 7.80
CA VAL A 54 5.56 0.72 6.95
C VAL A 54 6.88 1.31 7.44
N GLN A 55 7.01 1.47 8.76
CA GLN A 55 8.25 1.97 9.35
C GLN A 55 9.43 1.07 9.03
N ALA A 56 9.25 -0.24 9.11
CA ALA A 56 10.31 -1.20 8.79
C ALA A 56 10.74 -1.10 7.32
N VAL A 57 9.80 -0.87 6.42
CA VAL A 57 10.12 -0.70 4.99
C VAL A 57 10.91 0.58 4.77
N HIS A 58 10.55 1.68 5.45
CA HIS A 58 11.30 2.93 5.35
C HIS A 58 12.75 2.75 5.82
N GLU A 59 12.96 1.96 6.85
CA GLU A 59 14.30 1.70 7.37
C GLU A 59 15.13 0.85 6.42
N ARG A 60 14.47 -0.07 5.71
CA ARG A 60 15.14 -0.95 4.75
C ARG A 60 15.44 -0.25 3.44
N PHE A 61 14.59 0.66 3.00
CA PHE A 61 14.71 1.36 1.72
C PHE A 61 14.70 2.88 1.93
N PRO A 62 15.71 3.45 2.60
CA PRO A 62 15.73 4.90 2.80
C PRO A 62 15.80 5.63 1.46
N GLY A 63 15.10 6.75 1.35
CA GLY A 63 15.09 7.55 0.12
C GLY A 63 14.30 6.95 -1.03
N HIS A 64 13.45 5.97 -0.76
CA HIS A 64 12.59 5.35 -1.78
C HIS A 64 11.14 5.79 -1.59
N ARG A 65 10.37 5.64 -2.65
CA ARG A 65 8.98 6.03 -2.68
C ARG A 65 8.16 5.05 -3.49
N PHE A 66 6.95 4.75 -3.04
CA PHE A 66 6.00 3.92 -3.77
C PHE A 66 5.24 4.76 -4.78
N ARG A 67 5.04 4.21 -5.98
CA ARG A 67 4.29 4.85 -7.06
C ARG A 67 3.36 3.83 -7.70
N ARG A 68 2.20 4.31 -8.12
CA ARG A 68 1.25 3.49 -8.86
C ARG A 68 1.75 3.31 -10.31
N THR A 69 1.53 2.12 -10.86
CA THR A 69 1.85 1.82 -12.25
C THR A 69 0.57 1.45 -13.00
N GLY A 70 0.11 2.32 -13.89
CA GLY A 70 -1.04 2.02 -14.73
C GLY A 70 -2.39 2.21 -14.06
N ALA A 71 -3.43 1.77 -14.76
CA ALA A 71 -4.82 1.89 -14.30
C ALA A 71 -5.19 0.76 -13.33
N ALA A 72 -6.13 1.06 -12.46
CA ALA A 72 -6.67 0.06 -11.55
C ALA A 72 -7.76 -0.77 -12.23
N ASP A 73 -7.97 -1.96 -11.73
CA ASP A 73 -9.04 -2.85 -12.15
C ASP A 73 -9.90 -3.13 -10.92
N ALA A 74 -11.21 -2.91 -11.02
CA ALA A 74 -12.08 -3.02 -9.87
C ALA A 74 -13.47 -3.53 -10.27
N HIS A 75 -14.04 -4.35 -9.41
CA HIS A 75 -15.44 -4.77 -9.50
C HIS A 75 -15.91 -5.14 -8.10
N HIS A 76 -17.20 -4.90 -7.83
CA HIS A 76 -17.78 -5.18 -6.51
C HIS A 76 -16.95 -4.53 -5.42
N ASP A 77 -16.53 -5.27 -4.39
CA ASP A 77 -15.67 -4.78 -3.33
C ASP A 77 -14.20 -5.21 -3.52
N ARG A 78 -13.81 -5.48 -4.75
CA ARG A 78 -12.46 -5.91 -5.11
C ARG A 78 -11.74 -4.85 -5.92
N LEU A 79 -10.44 -4.71 -5.67
CA LEU A 79 -9.62 -3.68 -6.30
C LEU A 79 -8.22 -4.25 -6.53
N ARG A 80 -7.68 -4.03 -7.72
CA ARG A 80 -6.33 -4.47 -8.04
C ARG A 80 -5.58 -3.36 -8.76
N PHE A 81 -4.32 -3.14 -8.40
CA PHE A 81 -3.50 -2.13 -9.06
C PHE A 81 -2.03 -2.48 -8.93
N GLY A 82 -1.23 -2.00 -9.90
CA GLY A 82 0.21 -2.16 -9.87
C GLY A 82 0.91 -1.02 -9.16
N TRP A 83 2.10 -1.32 -8.65
CA TRP A 83 2.92 -0.33 -7.95
C TRP A 83 4.41 -0.64 -8.17
N GLU A 84 5.25 0.35 -7.87
CA GLU A 84 6.69 0.15 -7.82
C GLU A 84 7.29 0.94 -6.67
N LEU A 85 8.38 0.44 -6.13
CA LEU A 85 9.18 1.10 -5.11
C LEU A 85 10.48 1.54 -5.77
N ALA A 86 10.72 2.84 -5.82
CA ALA A 86 11.87 3.39 -6.54
C ALA A 86 12.54 4.50 -5.76
N PRO A 87 13.85 4.74 -6.01
CA PRO A 87 14.54 5.87 -5.40
C PRO A 87 13.88 7.19 -5.78
N GLU A 88 13.79 8.12 -4.82
CA GLU A 88 13.25 9.45 -5.07
C GLU A 88 14.08 10.25 -6.07
N ASP A 89 15.36 9.92 -6.21
CA ASP A 89 16.27 10.60 -7.13
C ASP A 89 16.08 10.19 -8.61
N GLY A 90 15.15 9.30 -8.89
CA GLY A 90 14.86 8.88 -10.26
C GLY A 90 15.57 7.63 -10.73
N GLY A 91 16.22 6.90 -9.83
CA GLY A 91 16.85 5.62 -10.18
C GLY A 91 15.82 4.55 -10.53
N PRO A 92 16.27 3.38 -11.01
CA PRO A 92 15.36 2.31 -11.38
C PRO A 92 14.65 1.72 -10.16
N PRO A 93 13.43 1.17 -10.36
CA PRO A 93 12.69 0.55 -9.24
C PRO A 93 13.44 -0.63 -8.64
N GLU A 94 13.39 -0.73 -7.31
CA GLU A 94 13.93 -1.88 -6.57
C GLU A 94 12.97 -3.06 -6.59
N VAL A 95 11.67 -2.75 -6.49
CA VAL A 95 10.61 -3.77 -6.41
C VAL A 95 9.43 -3.29 -7.22
N ARG A 96 8.78 -4.22 -7.90
CA ARG A 96 7.50 -3.99 -8.58
C ARG A 96 6.52 -5.07 -8.17
N GLY A 97 5.26 -4.71 -8.12
CA GLY A 97 4.26 -5.69 -7.76
C GLY A 97 2.84 -5.24 -8.07
N VAL A 98 1.92 -6.08 -7.61
CA VAL A 98 0.49 -5.83 -7.73
C VAL A 98 -0.13 -6.05 -6.37
N ASP A 99 -1.02 -5.15 -5.97
CA ASP A 99 -1.80 -5.30 -4.76
C ASP A 99 -3.24 -5.61 -5.11
N PHE A 100 -3.80 -6.59 -4.43
CA PHE A 100 -5.19 -6.98 -4.51
C PHE A 100 -5.86 -6.64 -3.19
N ALA A 101 -6.89 -5.81 -3.23
CA ALA A 101 -7.53 -5.30 -2.04
C ALA A 101 -9.02 -5.67 -1.98
N THR A 102 -9.52 -5.80 -0.75
CA THR A 102 -10.96 -5.83 -0.51
C THR A 102 -11.35 -4.54 0.21
N VAL A 103 -12.51 -4.00 -0.17
CA VAL A 103 -12.97 -2.71 0.32
C VAL A 103 -14.19 -2.93 1.21
N ALA A 104 -14.17 -2.33 2.39
CA ALA A 104 -15.27 -2.44 3.35
C ALA A 104 -16.44 -1.56 2.90
N PRO A 105 -17.66 -1.79 3.47
CA PRO A 105 -18.82 -0.99 3.09
C PRO A 105 -18.68 0.52 3.28
N ASP A 106 -17.81 0.96 4.18
CA ASP A 106 -17.57 2.40 4.40
C ASP A 106 -16.52 2.98 3.45
N GLY A 107 -16.00 2.19 2.52
CA GLY A 107 -15.03 2.65 1.53
C GLY A 107 -13.58 2.56 1.94
N ARG A 108 -13.29 2.04 3.14
CA ARG A 108 -11.91 1.82 3.58
C ARG A 108 -11.46 0.41 3.23
N LEU A 109 -10.16 0.20 3.20
CA LEU A 109 -9.58 -1.10 2.90
C LEU A 109 -9.81 -2.08 4.06
N ALA A 110 -10.31 -3.26 3.74
CA ALA A 110 -10.45 -4.35 4.71
C ALA A 110 -9.24 -5.27 4.68
N SER A 111 -8.67 -5.50 3.51
CA SER A 111 -7.48 -6.32 3.36
C SER A 111 -6.72 -5.93 2.11
N VAL A 112 -5.42 -6.16 2.13
CA VAL A 112 -4.57 -6.07 0.93
C VAL A 112 -3.66 -7.27 0.91
N THR A 113 -3.58 -7.91 -0.26
CA THR A 113 -2.64 -9.00 -0.53
C THR A 113 -1.74 -8.55 -1.66
N GLY A 114 -0.45 -8.50 -1.41
CA GLY A 114 0.52 -8.07 -2.40
C GLY A 114 1.22 -9.24 -3.04
N PHE A 115 1.56 -9.07 -4.33
CA PHE A 115 2.36 -10.03 -5.08
C PHE A 115 3.50 -9.26 -5.72
N PHE A 116 4.70 -9.81 -5.65
CA PHE A 116 5.84 -9.21 -6.33
C PHE A 116 5.94 -9.77 -7.73
N ASP A 117 6.31 -8.93 -8.69
CA ASP A 117 6.57 -9.41 -10.03
C ASP A 117 7.76 -10.34 -10.02
N ALA A 118 7.76 -11.30 -10.93
CA ALA A 118 8.88 -12.22 -11.05
C ALA A 118 10.18 -11.44 -11.25
N ALA A 119 11.24 -11.90 -10.58
CA ALA A 119 12.54 -11.27 -10.72
C ALA A 119 12.96 -11.27 -12.19
N GLN A 120 13.43 -10.13 -12.65
CA GLN A 120 13.98 -10.03 -13.99
C GLN A 120 15.36 -10.68 -13.96
N GLY A 121 15.48 -11.74 -14.69
CA GLY A 121 16.70 -12.55 -14.71
C GLY A 121 17.93 -11.79 -15.16
#